data_4b6c52430d11bfe72b7cdabfcb110e49
#
_entry.id   4b6c52430d11bfe72b7cdabfcb110e49
#
_cell.length_a   1.000
_cell.length_b   1.000
_cell.length_c   1.000
_cell.angle_alpha   90.00
_cell.angle_beta   90.00
_cell.angle_gamma   90.00
#
_symmetry.space_group_name_H-M   'P 1'
#
loop_
_entity.id
_entity.type
_entity.pdbx_description
1 polymer ?
#
loop_
_entity_poly.entity_id
_entity_poly.type
_entity_poly.pdbx_seq_one_letter_code
_entity_poly.pdbx_strand_id
1 'polypeptide(L)'
;MAKHDPDAPPPPYYSVAVHAQPPLKPYEEVVYGLGLGLTPPSHPHYIPQYAPPVVVPQVTWSSTPPRKKKRCCENNSQCYGGSGAALLVLAVLGLAIWLGVRYGTRLATAAILYDEDEDHKNENLPLPMYDTCPNNTVQCDGIRDCQLGTDETRCVRFGEDNSLQVRTSRDGRFLPLCYEGWDQSYANQICSQLGLRKSYMSKAIQSKQSIGLTLTNRTTAPLQGQVKVSSSCSNQKKVSLQCVDCGKQQSTSRIIGGSKAKTGQWPWQLSLHFQGSHVCGGVLIAPDFVLTAAHCFPSNSLTTSVKNWSVYGGLVSLDGLPEPYRVEKILLNENYDRKTNDQDVALLKLTSPVVFNDKVQPACLPMSGQQFPQGASCWTSGFGTTEAGSGTVSKDLMEVTVDIFDTRVCNDRRVYGGAVTKNMVCAGKLEGGKDSCQGDSGGPLVCKGDSRWYLVGITSWGAGCGEKNKPGVYTKVSSVLPWIYSNMQQHRP
;
A
#
# COMPACT_ATOMS: atom_id res chain seq x y z
N MET A 1 8.72 -44.10 -42.57
CA MET A 1 7.61 -43.15 -42.79
C MET A 1 6.30 -43.90 -42.62
N ALA A 2 5.76 -43.92 -41.40
CA ALA A 2 4.45 -44.48 -41.09
C ALA A 2 3.40 -43.39 -41.23
N LYS A 3 2.38 -43.62 -42.06
CA LYS A 3 1.26 -42.71 -42.31
C LYS A 3 0.36 -42.65 -41.07
N HIS A 4 0.09 -41.44 -40.59
CA HIS A 4 -0.89 -41.20 -39.53
C HIS A 4 -2.30 -41.36 -40.11
N ASP A 5 -3.11 -42.18 -39.47
CA ASP A 5 -4.53 -42.37 -39.78
C ASP A 5 -5.34 -41.38 -38.93
N PRO A 6 -6.09 -40.45 -39.52
CA PRO A 6 -6.81 -39.41 -38.78
C PRO A 6 -8.10 -39.89 -38.08
N ASP A 7 -8.58 -41.15 -38.29
CA ASP A 7 -9.85 -41.66 -37.80
C ASP A 7 -9.70 -42.70 -36.69
N ALA A 8 -8.57 -42.85 -36.04
CA ALA A 8 -8.40 -43.77 -34.92
C ALA A 8 -9.00 -43.20 -33.63
N PRO A 9 -9.84 -43.94 -32.90
CA PRO A 9 -10.40 -43.46 -31.62
C PRO A 9 -9.31 -43.32 -30.57
N PRO A 10 -9.42 -42.32 -29.65
CA PRO A 10 -8.43 -42.12 -28.58
C PRO A 10 -8.41 -43.30 -27.62
N PRO A 11 -7.23 -43.61 -27.01
CA PRO A 11 -7.09 -44.71 -26.07
C PRO A 11 -7.93 -44.49 -24.81
N PRO A 12 -8.48 -45.57 -24.19
CA PRO A 12 -9.33 -45.44 -23.00
C PRO A 12 -8.52 -44.89 -21.81
N TYR A 13 -9.06 -43.84 -21.18
CA TYR A 13 -8.53 -43.32 -19.91
C TYR A 13 -8.77 -44.36 -18.80
N TYR A 14 -7.72 -44.82 -18.20
CA TYR A 14 -7.81 -45.59 -16.98
C TYR A 14 -8.27 -44.70 -15.84
N SER A 15 -9.45 -44.97 -15.29
CA SER A 15 -9.94 -44.33 -14.07
C SER A 15 -9.06 -44.78 -12.89
N VAL A 16 -8.25 -43.84 -12.37
CA VAL A 16 -7.58 -44.04 -11.08
C VAL A 16 -8.66 -44.01 -10.01
N ALA A 17 -8.82 -45.15 -9.29
CA ALA A 17 -9.72 -45.22 -8.15
C ALA A 17 -9.31 -44.17 -7.10
N VAL A 18 -10.11 -43.17 -6.89
CA VAL A 18 -9.96 -42.21 -5.80
C VAL A 18 -10.34 -42.95 -4.51
N HIS A 19 -9.38 -43.29 -3.70
CA HIS A 19 -9.65 -43.72 -2.33
C HIS A 19 -10.33 -42.58 -1.60
N ALA A 20 -11.58 -42.79 -1.18
CA ALA A 20 -12.31 -41.83 -0.36
C ALA A 20 -11.52 -41.59 0.93
N GLN A 21 -11.07 -40.38 1.13
CA GLN A 21 -10.51 -39.93 2.40
C GLN A 21 -11.62 -39.95 3.46
N PRO A 22 -11.36 -40.42 4.69
CA PRO A 22 -12.33 -40.30 5.76
C PRO A 22 -12.68 -38.84 6.02
N PRO A 23 -13.90 -38.53 6.46
CA PRO A 23 -14.31 -37.12 6.70
C PRO A 23 -13.41 -36.49 7.75
N LEU A 24 -12.97 -35.26 7.49
CA LEU A 24 -12.20 -34.45 8.41
C LEU A 24 -13.02 -34.20 9.69
N LYS A 25 -12.43 -34.43 10.84
CA LYS A 25 -13.04 -34.13 12.14
C LYS A 25 -13.20 -32.63 12.33
N PRO A 26 -14.24 -32.17 13.06
CA PRO A 26 -14.39 -30.77 13.40
C PRO A 26 -13.16 -30.24 14.16
N TYR A 27 -12.81 -28.98 13.91
CA TYR A 27 -11.62 -28.32 14.49
C TYR A 27 -11.55 -28.39 16.01
N GLU A 28 -12.67 -28.34 16.71
CA GLU A 28 -12.76 -28.41 18.18
C GLU A 28 -12.36 -29.79 18.72
N GLU A 29 -12.64 -30.88 17.99
CA GLU A 29 -12.29 -32.24 18.41
C GLU A 29 -10.78 -32.51 18.28
N VAL A 30 -10.12 -31.82 17.34
CA VAL A 30 -8.66 -31.94 17.12
C VAL A 30 -7.86 -31.10 18.14
N VAL A 31 -8.41 -29.98 18.62
CA VAL A 31 -7.68 -29.04 19.48
C VAL A 31 -7.94 -29.28 20.97
N TYR A 32 -9.12 -29.76 21.38
CA TYR A 32 -9.52 -29.84 22.77
C TYR A 32 -9.78 -31.27 23.31
N GLY A 33 -9.67 -32.30 22.48
CA GLY A 33 -9.67 -33.68 22.92
C GLY A 33 -10.82 -34.06 23.88
N LEU A 34 -12.07 -33.70 23.55
CA LEU A 34 -13.23 -34.09 24.35
C LEU A 34 -13.62 -35.56 24.07
N GLY A 35 -12.95 -36.45 24.78
CA GLY A 35 -13.31 -37.85 24.87
C GLY A 35 -13.11 -38.34 26.31
N LEU A 36 -14.21 -38.74 26.94
CA LEU A 36 -14.30 -39.23 28.32
C LEU A 36 -13.38 -40.40 28.61
N GLY A 37 -12.57 -40.25 29.64
CA GLY A 37 -12.10 -41.27 30.57
C GLY A 37 -11.27 -42.44 30.06
N LEU A 38 -9.98 -42.38 30.29
CA LEU A 38 -9.16 -43.53 30.75
C LEU A 38 -7.76 -43.01 31.15
N THR A 39 -7.24 -43.52 32.25
CA THR A 39 -5.98 -43.18 32.91
C THR A 39 -4.76 -43.26 31.99
N PRO A 40 -3.76 -42.36 32.11
CA PRO A 40 -2.57 -42.38 31.28
C PRO A 40 -1.59 -43.50 31.69
N PRO A 41 -0.96 -44.19 30.75
CA PRO A 41 0.19 -45.03 31.05
C PRO A 41 1.44 -44.16 31.28
N SER A 42 2.21 -44.57 32.29
CA SER A 42 3.47 -43.97 32.72
C SER A 42 4.50 -43.93 31.61
N HIS A 43 5.00 -42.74 31.29
CA HIS A 43 6.14 -42.55 30.38
C HIS A 43 7.47 -42.91 31.09
N PRO A 44 8.39 -43.58 30.44
CA PRO A 44 9.76 -43.69 30.93
C PRO A 44 10.50 -42.37 30.68
N HIS A 45 11.11 -41.86 31.71
CA HIS A 45 11.99 -40.71 31.68
C HIS A 45 13.21 -40.94 30.78
N TYR A 46 13.35 -40.20 29.71
CA TYR A 46 14.58 -40.12 28.94
C TYR A 46 15.51 -39.10 29.60
N ILE A 47 16.63 -39.58 30.19
CA ILE A 47 17.68 -38.70 30.71
C ILE A 47 18.71 -38.52 29.59
N PRO A 48 19.02 -37.29 29.14
CA PRO A 48 20.12 -37.05 28.21
C PRO A 48 21.46 -37.34 28.94
N GLN A 49 22.26 -38.26 28.43
CA GLN A 49 23.64 -38.45 28.87
C GLN A 49 24.48 -37.25 28.41
N TYR A 50 25.11 -36.61 29.38
CA TYR A 50 26.14 -35.61 29.17
C TYR A 50 27.38 -36.22 28.49
N ALA A 51 27.84 -35.64 27.39
CA ALA A 51 29.14 -35.92 26.82
C ALA A 51 30.25 -35.34 27.73
N PRO A 52 31.38 -36.06 27.90
CA PRO A 52 32.47 -35.57 28.75
C PRO A 52 33.18 -34.38 28.17
N PRO A 53 33.75 -33.47 29.00
CA PRO A 53 34.41 -32.28 28.55
C PRO A 53 35.73 -32.56 27.83
N VAL A 54 35.93 -31.89 26.71
CA VAL A 54 37.19 -31.89 25.96
C VAL A 54 38.26 -31.19 26.79
N VAL A 55 39.33 -31.90 27.15
CA VAL A 55 40.49 -31.37 27.85
C VAL A 55 41.31 -30.52 26.87
N VAL A 56 41.41 -29.21 27.14
CA VAL A 56 42.33 -28.30 26.47
C VAL A 56 43.65 -28.32 27.25
N PRO A 57 44.83 -28.50 26.62
CA PRO A 57 46.11 -28.49 27.34
C PRO A 57 46.44 -27.05 27.80
N GLN A 58 46.62 -26.85 29.07
CA GLN A 58 47.20 -25.65 29.64
C GLN A 58 48.69 -25.55 29.33
N VAL A 59 49.10 -24.46 28.66
CA VAL A 59 50.53 -24.07 28.54
C VAL A 59 50.91 -23.28 29.78
N THR A 60 51.70 -23.94 30.62
CA THR A 60 52.35 -23.30 31.79
C THR A 60 53.51 -22.41 31.35
N TRP A 61 53.43 -21.14 31.65
CA TRP A 61 54.58 -20.23 31.58
C TRP A 61 55.35 -20.26 32.88
N SER A 62 56.59 -20.80 32.82
CA SER A 62 57.52 -20.76 33.89
C SER A 62 58.27 -19.39 33.88
N SER A 63 58.20 -18.72 35.02
CA SER A 63 58.98 -17.52 35.34
C SER A 63 60.34 -17.91 35.87
N THR A 64 61.42 -17.31 35.39
CA THR A 64 62.48 -16.66 36.20
C THR A 64 63.60 -16.11 35.31
N PRO A 65 64.20 -14.97 35.69
CA PRO A 65 65.17 -14.27 34.85
C PRO A 65 66.62 -14.60 35.19
N PRO A 66 67.60 -14.27 34.36
CA PRO A 66 68.93 -13.91 34.82
C PRO A 66 69.34 -12.48 34.49
N ARG A 67 69.79 -11.81 35.51
CA ARG A 67 70.55 -10.59 35.59
C ARG A 67 71.92 -10.76 34.95
N LYS A 68 72.43 -9.71 34.23
CA LYS A 68 73.79 -9.17 34.10
C LYS A 68 73.96 -8.67 32.67
N LYS A 69 74.60 -7.59 32.35
CA LYS A 69 75.57 -6.65 32.91
C LYS A 69 75.60 -5.42 31.96
N LYS A 70 75.89 -4.27 32.55
CA LYS A 70 76.25 -3.04 31.84
C LYS A 70 77.44 -3.22 30.93
N ARG A 71 77.37 -2.69 29.70
CA ARG A 71 78.53 -2.04 29.07
C ARG A 71 78.01 -0.85 28.26
N CYS A 72 78.74 0.26 28.55
CA CYS A 72 78.57 1.54 27.87
C CYS A 72 79.11 1.51 26.44
N CYS A 73 78.73 2.59 25.74
CA CYS A 73 79.36 3.27 24.60
C CYS A 73 78.75 2.83 23.23
N GLU A 74 78.24 3.74 22.67
CA GLU A 74 78.52 4.85 21.77
C GLU A 74 77.73 4.75 20.47
N ASN A 75 77.11 5.86 20.15
CA ASN A 75 76.77 6.42 18.87
C ASN A 75 75.41 6.14 18.23
N ASN A 76 74.62 7.20 18.16
CA ASN A 76 73.68 7.60 17.07
C ASN A 76 72.48 6.75 16.79
N SER A 77 71.53 6.71 17.70
CA SER A 77 70.10 6.40 17.25
C SER A 77 69.04 7.01 18.15
N GLN A 78 69.30 8.09 18.87
CA GLN A 78 68.30 8.75 19.73
C GLN A 78 67.49 9.85 19.01
N CYS A 79 67.65 10.08 17.71
CA CYS A 79 66.88 11.10 16.97
C CYS A 79 65.68 10.58 16.20
N TYR A 80 65.42 9.26 16.07
CA TYR A 80 64.31 8.75 15.31
C TYR A 80 63.12 8.27 16.13
N GLY A 81 63.29 8.05 17.41
CA GLY A 81 62.17 7.63 18.29
C GLY A 81 61.17 8.75 18.61
N GLY A 82 61.64 10.00 18.68
CA GLY A 82 60.81 11.17 18.98
C GLY A 82 59.95 11.64 17.78
N SER A 83 60.50 11.54 16.58
CA SER A 83 59.78 11.96 15.37
C SER A 83 58.65 10.98 14.96
N GLY A 84 58.86 9.68 15.18
CA GLY A 84 57.79 8.69 14.90
C GLY A 84 56.61 8.83 15.85
N ALA A 85 56.87 9.07 17.14
CA ALA A 85 55.81 9.31 18.12
C ALA A 85 55.07 10.63 17.85
N ALA A 86 55.80 11.70 17.47
CA ALA A 86 55.17 12.97 17.09
C ALA A 86 54.33 12.88 15.85
N LEU A 87 54.74 12.12 14.83
CA LEU A 87 53.95 11.87 13.62
C LEU A 87 52.69 11.03 13.89
N LEU A 88 52.80 10.04 14.80
CA LEU A 88 51.62 9.25 15.25
C LEU A 88 50.62 10.12 16.00
N VAL A 89 51.07 10.99 16.90
CA VAL A 89 50.19 11.91 17.63
C VAL A 89 49.53 12.91 16.66
N LEU A 90 50.29 13.45 15.70
CA LEU A 90 49.71 14.33 14.68
C LEU A 90 48.71 13.62 13.78
N ALA A 91 48.95 12.36 13.42
CA ALA A 91 48.02 11.56 12.64
C ALA A 91 46.73 11.26 13.41
N VAL A 92 46.83 10.92 14.71
CA VAL A 92 45.67 10.70 15.59
C VAL A 92 44.89 12.00 15.82
N LEU A 93 45.57 13.13 16.02
CA LEU A 93 44.93 14.45 16.13
C LEU A 93 44.26 14.86 14.82
N GLY A 94 44.90 14.63 13.68
CA GLY A 94 44.32 14.87 12.36
C GLY A 94 43.07 14.02 12.12
N LEU A 95 43.08 12.72 12.50
CA LEU A 95 41.95 11.84 12.42
C LEU A 95 40.80 12.26 13.36
N ALA A 96 41.14 12.65 14.59
CA ALA A 96 40.19 13.15 15.57
C ALA A 96 39.51 14.47 15.11
N ILE A 97 40.29 15.40 14.55
CA ILE A 97 39.76 16.64 13.97
C ILE A 97 38.91 16.34 12.76
N TRP A 98 39.35 15.44 11.86
CA TRP A 98 38.56 15.04 10.68
C TRP A 98 37.26 14.36 11.08
N LEU A 99 37.27 13.44 12.04
CA LEU A 99 36.09 12.83 12.61
C LEU A 99 35.19 13.84 13.29
N GLY A 100 35.75 14.76 14.08
CA GLY A 100 35.04 15.85 14.75
C GLY A 100 34.32 16.77 13.74
N VAL A 101 35.01 17.17 12.68
CA VAL A 101 34.39 17.98 11.60
C VAL A 101 33.37 17.19 10.85
N ARG A 102 33.64 15.93 10.51
CA ARG A 102 32.69 15.09 9.71
C ARG A 102 31.45 14.67 10.49
N TYR A 103 31.60 14.39 11.80
CA TYR A 103 30.45 13.99 12.64
C TYR A 103 29.88 15.17 13.43
N GLY A 104 30.67 16.15 13.80
CA GLY A 104 30.20 17.38 14.46
C GLY A 104 29.38 18.26 13.54
N THR A 105 29.73 18.38 12.26
CA THR A 105 28.85 19.05 11.27
C THR A 105 27.54 18.32 11.04
N ARG A 106 27.53 16.98 11.10
CA ARG A 106 26.27 16.21 11.02
C ARG A 106 25.43 16.33 12.29
N LEU A 107 26.05 16.41 13.46
CA LEU A 107 25.37 16.67 14.74
C LEU A 107 24.89 18.12 14.84
N ALA A 108 25.71 19.08 14.38
CA ALA A 108 25.31 20.50 14.34
C ALA A 108 24.18 20.75 13.33
N THR A 109 24.20 20.09 12.15
CA THR A 109 23.08 20.15 11.20
C THR A 109 21.83 19.47 11.77
N ALA A 110 21.98 18.37 12.51
CA ALA A 110 20.86 17.73 13.20
C ALA A 110 20.35 18.60 14.37
N ALA A 111 21.24 19.23 15.16
CA ALA A 111 20.84 20.13 16.24
C ALA A 111 20.21 21.43 15.74
N ILE A 112 20.70 21.99 14.63
CA ILE A 112 20.07 23.15 13.99
C ILE A 112 18.68 22.78 13.43
N LEU A 113 18.47 21.52 12.99
CA LEU A 113 17.17 21.04 12.56
C LEU A 113 16.20 20.75 13.73
N TYR A 114 16.70 20.63 14.97
CA TYR A 114 15.89 20.43 16.18
C TYR A 114 15.59 21.73 16.94
N ASP A 115 16.39 22.82 16.73
CA ASP A 115 16.22 24.09 17.45
C ASP A 115 15.43 25.15 16.65
N GLU A 116 15.09 24.86 15.38
CA GLU A 116 14.23 25.74 14.55
C GLU A 116 12.72 25.46 14.65
N ASP A 117 12.31 24.50 15.48
CA ASP A 117 10.88 24.13 15.60
C ASP A 117 10.07 24.99 16.59
N GLU A 118 10.62 26.01 17.24
CA GLU A 118 9.86 26.80 18.22
C GLU A 118 9.52 28.25 17.84
N ASP A 119 10.06 28.87 16.80
CA ASP A 119 9.74 30.31 16.57
C ASP A 119 9.71 30.80 15.12
N HIS A 120 9.29 29.99 14.14
CA HIS A 120 8.82 30.52 12.87
C HIS A 120 7.44 29.96 12.51
N LYS A 121 6.42 30.75 12.84
CA LYS A 121 5.13 30.73 12.11
C LYS A 121 5.43 31.00 10.66
N ASN A 122 5.71 29.94 9.90
CA ASN A 122 5.91 30.00 8.47
C ASN A 122 4.53 30.10 7.81
N GLU A 123 4.14 31.35 7.46
CA GLU A 123 2.85 31.73 6.85
C GLU A 123 2.62 31.14 5.45
N ASN A 124 3.42 30.17 4.98
CA ASN A 124 3.32 29.60 3.63
C ASN A 124 3.22 28.07 3.57
N LEU A 125 2.91 27.39 4.67
CA LEU A 125 2.37 26.03 4.54
C LEU A 125 0.89 26.19 4.15
N PRO A 126 0.40 25.50 3.08
CA PRO A 126 -1.04 25.45 2.88
C PRO A 126 -1.60 24.76 4.14
N LEU A 127 -2.17 25.55 5.02
CA LEU A 127 -2.99 25.08 6.13
C LEU A 127 -3.93 24.00 5.57
N PRO A 128 -4.18 22.90 6.28
CA PRO A 128 -5.24 22.00 5.90
C PRO A 128 -6.47 22.88 5.69
N MET A 129 -6.96 22.92 4.45
CA MET A 129 -8.10 23.77 4.11
C MET A 129 -9.33 23.16 4.78
N TYR A 130 -9.52 23.48 6.07
CA TYR A 130 -10.79 23.22 6.72
C TYR A 130 -11.85 24.06 6.02
N ASP A 131 -12.90 23.40 5.55
CA ASP A 131 -14.00 24.12 4.92
C ASP A 131 -14.71 25.00 5.96
N THR A 132 -15.06 26.20 5.55
CA THR A 132 -15.83 27.11 6.38
C THR A 132 -17.30 26.86 6.13
N CYS A 133 -17.98 26.34 7.15
CA CYS A 133 -19.40 26.00 7.10
C CYS A 133 -20.18 26.87 8.09
N PRO A 134 -21.36 27.41 7.72
CA PRO A 134 -22.30 28.02 8.65
C PRO A 134 -22.79 27.03 9.73
N ASN A 135 -23.19 27.55 10.91
CA ASN A 135 -23.67 26.72 12.01
C ASN A 135 -24.94 25.91 11.69
N ASN A 136 -25.70 26.33 10.69
CA ASN A 136 -26.95 25.69 10.26
C ASN A 136 -26.76 24.81 8.99
N THR A 137 -25.54 24.47 8.63
CA THR A 137 -25.24 23.62 7.47
C THR A 137 -25.94 22.27 7.56
N VAL A 138 -26.64 21.91 6.48
CA VAL A 138 -27.33 20.62 6.36
C VAL A 138 -26.52 19.72 5.40
N GLN A 139 -26.17 18.54 5.89
CA GLN A 139 -25.40 17.57 5.08
C GLN A 139 -26.30 16.86 4.07
N CYS A 140 -25.87 16.82 2.78
CA CYS A 140 -26.51 16.02 1.73
C CYS A 140 -27.95 16.46 1.42
N ASP A 141 -28.27 17.75 1.40
CA ASP A 141 -29.59 18.25 1.01
C ASP A 141 -29.63 18.78 -0.44
N GLY A 142 -28.48 18.82 -1.11
CA GLY A 142 -28.31 19.32 -2.47
C GLY A 142 -28.05 20.80 -2.56
N ILE A 143 -27.89 21.49 -1.42
CA ILE A 143 -27.55 22.89 -1.31
C ILE A 143 -26.13 23.00 -0.78
N ARG A 144 -25.29 23.74 -1.48
CA ARG A 144 -23.91 23.96 -1.05
C ARG A 144 -23.87 25.09 -0.04
N ASP A 145 -23.82 24.77 1.25
CA ASP A 145 -23.73 25.72 2.34
C ASP A 145 -22.27 26.08 2.68
N CYS A 146 -21.37 25.11 2.64
CA CYS A 146 -19.95 25.30 2.94
C CYS A 146 -19.19 25.92 1.78
N GLN A 147 -18.15 26.70 2.08
CA GLN A 147 -17.36 27.42 1.07
C GLN A 147 -16.75 26.47 0.02
N LEU A 148 -16.20 25.33 0.45
CA LEU A 148 -15.65 24.29 -0.43
C LEU A 148 -16.69 23.23 -0.80
N GLY A 149 -17.92 23.28 -0.24
CA GLY A 149 -19.01 22.34 -0.51
C GLY A 149 -18.80 20.97 0.10
N THR A 150 -18.09 20.85 1.22
CA THR A 150 -17.85 19.57 1.91
C THR A 150 -19.13 18.96 2.49
N ASP A 151 -20.15 19.78 2.75
CA ASP A 151 -21.50 19.38 3.13
C ASP A 151 -22.19 18.49 2.09
N GLU A 152 -21.87 18.67 0.82
CA GLU A 152 -22.43 17.94 -0.31
C GLU A 152 -21.47 16.87 -0.88
N THR A 153 -20.31 16.68 -0.26
CA THR A 153 -19.43 15.55 -0.55
C THR A 153 -19.80 14.32 0.31
N ARG A 154 -19.32 13.14 -0.01
CA ARG A 154 -19.63 11.89 0.73
C ARG A 154 -21.12 11.51 0.76
N CYS A 155 -21.94 12.09 -0.12
CA CYS A 155 -23.37 11.82 -0.24
C CYS A 155 -23.69 10.74 -1.25
N VAL A 156 -22.72 10.36 -2.10
CA VAL A 156 -22.86 9.34 -3.14
C VAL A 156 -21.76 8.30 -2.95
N ARG A 157 -22.12 7.02 -3.11
CA ARG A 157 -21.17 5.90 -3.09
C ARG A 157 -21.60 4.77 -4.03
N PHE A 158 -20.66 3.86 -4.28
CA PHE A 158 -20.94 2.63 -5.04
C PHE A 158 -20.99 1.43 -4.08
N GLY A 159 -22.09 0.70 -4.07
CA GLY A 159 -22.26 -0.54 -3.33
C GLY A 159 -22.08 -1.77 -4.23
N GLU A 160 -22.51 -2.93 -3.76
CA GLU A 160 -22.45 -4.21 -4.46
C GLU A 160 -22.95 -4.07 -5.92
N ASP A 161 -22.26 -4.71 -6.87
CA ASP A 161 -22.52 -4.63 -8.32
C ASP A 161 -22.45 -3.21 -8.90
N ASN A 162 -21.63 -2.33 -8.33
CA ASN A 162 -21.55 -0.90 -8.66
C ASN A 162 -22.91 -0.20 -8.51
N SER A 163 -23.78 -0.68 -7.61
CA SER A 163 -25.05 -0.04 -7.34
C SER A 163 -24.86 1.38 -6.82
N LEU A 164 -25.45 2.35 -7.51
CA LEU A 164 -25.42 3.73 -7.10
C LEU A 164 -26.26 3.92 -5.85
N GLN A 165 -25.65 4.39 -4.76
CA GLN A 165 -26.30 4.64 -3.50
C GLN A 165 -26.14 6.10 -3.11
N VAL A 166 -27.19 6.71 -2.63
CA VAL A 166 -27.24 8.12 -2.27
C VAL A 166 -27.74 8.27 -0.82
N ARG A 167 -27.08 9.15 -0.08
CA ARG A 167 -27.53 9.61 1.22
C ARG A 167 -28.16 10.98 1.07
N THR A 168 -29.31 11.20 1.68
CA THR A 168 -30.00 12.48 1.73
C THR A 168 -30.10 12.99 3.16
N SER A 169 -30.22 14.29 3.33
CA SER A 169 -30.44 14.92 4.64
C SER A 169 -31.69 14.39 5.37
N ARG A 170 -32.70 13.95 4.63
CA ARG A 170 -33.98 13.47 5.17
C ARG A 170 -33.94 12.07 5.78
N ASP A 171 -33.13 11.18 5.23
CA ASP A 171 -33.05 9.77 5.71
C ASP A 171 -31.71 9.48 6.42
N GLY A 172 -30.61 10.08 6.00
CA GLY A 172 -29.28 9.86 6.56
C GLY A 172 -28.64 8.53 6.18
N ARG A 173 -29.37 7.58 5.60
CA ARG A 173 -28.89 6.28 5.14
C ARG A 173 -28.52 6.33 3.68
N PHE A 174 -27.60 5.46 3.28
CA PHE A 174 -27.34 5.22 1.85
C PHE A 174 -28.36 4.26 1.28
N LEU A 175 -29.23 4.77 0.42
CA LEU A 175 -30.27 4.00 -0.27
C LEU A 175 -29.94 3.86 -1.76
N PRO A 176 -30.28 2.73 -2.38
CA PRO A 176 -30.06 2.52 -3.81
C PRO A 176 -30.95 3.43 -4.65
N LEU A 177 -30.41 3.94 -5.75
CA LEU A 177 -31.19 4.71 -6.72
C LEU A 177 -31.95 3.77 -7.63
N CYS A 178 -33.26 3.95 -7.74
CA CYS A 178 -34.12 3.22 -8.66
C CYS A 178 -33.81 3.59 -10.12
N TYR A 179 -33.97 2.61 -11.02
CA TYR A 179 -33.62 2.80 -12.44
C TYR A 179 -34.68 3.59 -13.22
N GLU A 180 -35.85 3.81 -12.65
CA GLU A 180 -36.91 4.58 -13.29
C GLU A 180 -36.50 6.05 -13.50
N GLY A 181 -36.69 6.54 -14.74
CA GLY A 181 -36.29 7.89 -15.13
C GLY A 181 -34.78 8.11 -15.29
N TRP A 182 -34.00 7.03 -15.14
CA TRP A 182 -32.54 7.09 -15.31
C TRP A 182 -32.15 7.05 -16.79
N ASP A 183 -31.19 7.91 -17.18
CA ASP A 183 -30.64 7.95 -18.53
C ASP A 183 -29.13 8.24 -18.53
N GLN A 184 -28.53 8.25 -19.74
CA GLN A 184 -27.11 8.52 -19.92
C GLN A 184 -26.69 9.92 -19.47
N SER A 185 -27.59 10.89 -19.55
CA SER A 185 -27.28 12.26 -19.13
C SER A 185 -27.17 12.36 -17.61
N TYR A 186 -28.03 11.67 -16.84
CA TYR A 186 -27.85 11.50 -15.40
C TYR A 186 -26.55 10.78 -15.08
N ALA A 187 -26.25 9.69 -15.78
CA ALA A 187 -25.00 8.95 -15.58
C ALA A 187 -23.77 9.85 -15.73
N ASN A 188 -23.71 10.68 -16.76
CA ASN A 188 -22.62 11.63 -16.98
C ASN A 188 -22.58 12.72 -15.92
N GLN A 189 -23.73 13.28 -15.55
CA GLN A 189 -23.85 14.30 -14.50
C GLN A 189 -23.29 13.77 -13.17
N ILE A 190 -23.64 12.56 -12.79
CA ILE A 190 -23.19 11.99 -11.52
C ILE A 190 -21.70 11.66 -11.54
N CYS A 191 -21.19 11.11 -12.64
CA CYS A 191 -19.74 10.90 -12.75
C CYS A 191 -18.96 12.23 -12.69
N SER A 192 -19.48 13.29 -13.34
CA SER A 192 -18.90 14.63 -13.23
C SER A 192 -19.01 15.20 -11.80
N GLN A 193 -20.13 14.98 -11.10
CA GLN A 193 -20.27 15.36 -9.70
C GLN A 193 -19.21 14.66 -8.83
N LEU A 194 -18.88 13.41 -9.10
CA LEU A 194 -17.86 12.64 -8.37
C LEU A 194 -16.42 12.98 -8.75
N GLY A 195 -16.20 14.03 -9.57
CA GLY A 195 -14.87 14.43 -10.02
C GLY A 195 -14.31 13.59 -11.16
N LEU A 196 -15.19 12.86 -11.85
CA LEU A 196 -14.86 12.05 -13.02
C LEU A 196 -15.43 12.70 -14.28
N ARG A 197 -14.86 12.42 -15.47
CA ARG A 197 -15.23 13.16 -16.69
C ARG A 197 -16.63 12.78 -17.21
N LYS A 198 -16.91 11.48 -17.34
CA LYS A 198 -18.20 10.95 -17.83
C LYS A 198 -18.38 9.53 -17.41
N SER A 199 -19.59 9.00 -17.55
CA SER A 199 -19.85 7.61 -17.28
C SER A 199 -19.25 6.70 -18.36
N TYR A 200 -18.69 5.58 -17.94
CA TYR A 200 -18.24 4.50 -18.82
C TYR A 200 -19.40 3.56 -19.15
N MET A 201 -20.12 3.10 -18.12
CA MET A 201 -21.24 2.16 -18.28
C MET A 201 -22.32 2.44 -17.24
N SER A 202 -23.57 2.34 -17.68
CA SER A 202 -24.74 2.40 -16.82
C SER A 202 -25.75 1.36 -17.23
N LYS A 203 -26.33 0.63 -16.26
CA LYS A 203 -27.31 -0.43 -16.51
C LYS A 203 -28.27 -0.62 -15.34
N ALA A 204 -29.42 -1.24 -15.62
CA ALA A 204 -30.32 -1.71 -14.59
C ALA A 204 -29.86 -3.05 -14.02
N ILE A 205 -29.90 -3.18 -12.69
CA ILE A 205 -29.66 -4.45 -11.99
C ILE A 205 -30.77 -4.70 -10.98
N GLN A 206 -30.96 -5.95 -10.59
CA GLN A 206 -31.99 -6.32 -9.61
C GLN A 206 -31.68 -5.77 -8.22
N SER A 207 -32.69 -5.25 -7.56
CA SER A 207 -32.60 -4.79 -6.17
C SER A 207 -33.11 -5.88 -5.24
N LYS A 208 -32.33 -6.24 -4.24
CA LYS A 208 -32.77 -7.10 -3.12
C LYS A 208 -33.52 -6.29 -2.05
N GLN A 209 -33.43 -4.97 -2.12
CA GLN A 209 -34.04 -4.03 -1.16
C GLN A 209 -35.36 -3.51 -1.74
N SER A 210 -36.39 -3.44 -0.91
CA SER A 210 -37.66 -2.83 -1.28
C SER A 210 -37.58 -1.31 -1.34
N ILE A 211 -36.91 -0.69 -0.35
CA ILE A 211 -36.77 0.77 -0.22
C ILE A 211 -35.66 1.26 -1.16
N GLY A 212 -35.91 2.35 -1.86
CA GLY A 212 -34.95 3.02 -2.73
C GLY A 212 -35.21 4.52 -2.86
N LEU A 213 -34.46 5.16 -3.74
CA LEU A 213 -34.63 6.56 -4.10
C LEU A 213 -35.12 6.66 -5.54
N THR A 214 -36.14 7.45 -5.79
CA THR A 214 -36.64 7.79 -7.14
C THR A 214 -36.19 9.20 -7.49
N LEU A 215 -35.89 9.38 -8.80
CA LEU A 215 -35.55 10.71 -9.33
C LEU A 215 -36.79 11.62 -9.28
N THR A 216 -36.53 12.88 -9.00
CA THR A 216 -37.49 13.98 -9.15
C THR A 216 -37.22 14.72 -10.48
N ASN A 217 -37.58 15.98 -10.57
CA ASN A 217 -37.25 16.77 -11.77
C ASN A 217 -35.75 17.00 -11.87
N ARG A 218 -35.22 16.89 -13.09
CA ARG A 218 -33.80 17.16 -13.36
C ARG A 218 -33.49 18.62 -13.14
N THR A 219 -32.42 18.87 -12.39
CA THR A 219 -31.88 20.20 -12.11
C THR A 219 -30.36 20.18 -12.25
N THR A 220 -29.71 21.31 -12.06
CA THR A 220 -28.23 21.42 -11.95
C THR A 220 -27.72 21.12 -10.55
N ALA A 221 -28.62 20.91 -9.57
CA ALA A 221 -28.26 20.57 -8.19
C ALA A 221 -27.53 19.20 -8.12
N PRO A 222 -26.77 18.94 -7.06
CA PRO A 222 -26.23 17.62 -6.78
C PRO A 222 -27.34 16.55 -6.71
N LEU A 223 -26.99 15.27 -7.01
CA LEU A 223 -27.96 14.16 -7.07
C LEU A 223 -28.81 14.02 -5.82
N GLN A 224 -28.24 14.23 -4.64
CA GLN A 224 -28.92 14.14 -3.34
C GLN A 224 -30.09 15.12 -3.19
N GLY A 225 -30.05 16.25 -3.90
CA GLY A 225 -31.17 17.20 -4.00
C GLY A 225 -32.22 16.86 -5.07
N GLN A 226 -31.94 15.84 -5.92
CA GLN A 226 -32.81 15.45 -7.04
C GLN A 226 -33.55 14.12 -6.79
N VAL A 227 -33.53 13.61 -5.57
CA VAL A 227 -34.12 12.31 -5.24
C VAL A 227 -35.08 12.40 -4.07
N LYS A 228 -36.02 11.46 -4.03
CA LYS A 228 -36.95 11.26 -2.91
C LYS A 228 -37.01 9.79 -2.53
N VAL A 229 -37.24 9.52 -1.24
CA VAL A 229 -37.42 8.16 -0.72
C VAL A 229 -38.71 7.54 -1.31
N SER A 230 -38.62 6.31 -1.78
CA SER A 230 -39.72 5.49 -2.22
C SER A 230 -39.73 4.15 -1.48
N SER A 231 -40.92 3.65 -1.19
CA SER A 231 -41.09 2.34 -0.54
C SER A 231 -40.68 1.16 -1.43
N SER A 232 -40.60 1.38 -2.76
CA SER A 232 -40.15 0.37 -3.71
C SER A 232 -39.63 1.01 -4.98
N CYS A 233 -38.70 0.34 -5.65
CA CYS A 233 -38.35 0.64 -7.04
C CYS A 233 -39.27 -0.10 -8.01
N SER A 234 -39.72 0.59 -9.08
CA SER A 234 -40.46 -0.04 -10.16
C SER A 234 -39.68 -1.22 -10.74
N ASN A 235 -40.33 -2.36 -10.91
CA ASN A 235 -39.74 -3.61 -11.40
C ASN A 235 -38.55 -4.11 -10.57
N GLN A 236 -38.39 -3.64 -9.33
CA GLN A 236 -37.27 -4.00 -8.44
C GLN A 236 -35.90 -3.75 -9.10
N LYS A 237 -35.76 -2.71 -9.92
CA LYS A 237 -34.52 -2.36 -10.62
C LYS A 237 -33.88 -1.14 -10.02
N LYS A 238 -32.56 -1.25 -9.75
CA LYS A 238 -31.69 -0.16 -9.29
C LYS A 238 -30.60 0.17 -10.32
N VAL A 239 -30.03 1.34 -10.22
CA VAL A 239 -28.92 1.80 -11.08
C VAL A 239 -27.62 1.14 -10.67
N SER A 240 -26.93 0.54 -11.65
CA SER A 240 -25.50 0.24 -11.58
C SER A 240 -24.76 1.22 -12.46
N LEU A 241 -23.75 1.91 -11.92
CA LEU A 241 -22.99 2.96 -12.59
C LEU A 241 -21.50 2.75 -12.45
N GLN A 242 -20.79 2.84 -13.55
CA GLN A 242 -19.32 2.86 -13.60
C GLN A 242 -18.89 4.13 -14.34
N CYS A 243 -18.05 4.94 -13.69
CA CYS A 243 -17.53 6.17 -14.27
C CYS A 243 -16.17 6.00 -14.95
N VAL A 244 -15.47 4.89 -14.69
CA VAL A 244 -14.16 4.58 -15.26
C VAL A 244 -14.14 3.12 -15.71
N ASP A 245 -13.60 2.88 -16.90
CA ASP A 245 -13.26 1.52 -17.34
C ASP A 245 -11.94 1.10 -16.71
N CYS A 246 -11.99 0.34 -15.65
CA CYS A 246 -10.87 0.06 -14.76
C CYS A 246 -10.57 -1.44 -14.60
N GLY A 247 -9.44 -1.77 -14.02
CA GLY A 247 -9.07 -3.11 -13.57
C GLY A 247 -8.87 -4.12 -14.67
N LYS A 248 -8.55 -3.66 -15.89
CA LYS A 248 -8.21 -4.52 -17.03
C LYS A 248 -6.71 -4.74 -17.09
N GLN A 249 -6.32 -5.98 -17.35
CA GLN A 249 -4.94 -6.41 -17.51
C GLN A 249 -4.80 -7.04 -18.91
N GLN A 250 -3.77 -6.67 -19.64
CA GLN A 250 -3.53 -7.16 -21.01
C GLN A 250 -2.81 -8.50 -21.04
N SER A 251 -2.00 -8.80 -20.04
CA SER A 251 -1.22 -10.04 -19.97
C SER A 251 -1.77 -10.98 -18.89
N THR A 252 -2.00 -12.25 -19.24
CA THR A 252 -2.55 -13.28 -18.33
C THR A 252 -1.48 -14.27 -17.83
N SER A 253 -0.20 -14.00 -18.04
CA SER A 253 0.87 -14.90 -17.64
C SER A 253 0.98 -14.98 -16.12
N ARG A 254 0.55 -16.10 -15.53
CA ARG A 254 0.78 -16.42 -14.11
C ARG A 254 2.21 -16.93 -13.94
N ILE A 255 3.03 -16.17 -13.23
CA ILE A 255 4.31 -16.67 -12.70
C ILE A 255 4.20 -16.64 -11.17
N ILE A 256 4.48 -17.76 -10.52
CA ILE A 256 4.44 -17.89 -9.07
C ILE A 256 5.80 -17.42 -8.53
N GLY A 257 5.76 -16.40 -7.67
CA GLY A 257 6.88 -15.93 -6.86
C GLY A 257 7.72 -14.82 -7.50
N GLY A 258 7.89 -13.67 -6.84
CA GLY A 258 8.70 -12.50 -7.18
C GLY A 258 9.42 -12.53 -8.52
N SER A 259 8.87 -11.91 -9.55
CA SER A 259 9.41 -11.92 -10.91
C SER A 259 9.30 -10.53 -11.54
N LYS A 260 9.99 -10.34 -12.65
CA LYS A 260 9.83 -9.13 -13.47
C LYS A 260 8.46 -9.14 -14.12
N ALA A 261 7.73 -8.04 -13.98
CA ALA A 261 6.45 -7.84 -14.63
C ALA A 261 6.61 -7.70 -16.15
N LYS A 262 5.58 -8.12 -16.89
CA LYS A 262 5.50 -7.95 -18.34
C LYS A 262 4.77 -6.66 -18.69
N THR A 263 5.05 -6.11 -19.85
CA THR A 263 4.37 -4.93 -20.38
C THR A 263 2.85 -5.12 -20.36
N GLY A 264 2.11 -4.15 -19.81
CA GLY A 264 0.65 -4.20 -19.68
C GLY A 264 0.11 -5.15 -18.61
N GLN A 265 0.97 -5.77 -17.80
CA GLN A 265 0.56 -6.67 -16.73
C GLN A 265 -0.01 -5.90 -15.52
N TRP A 266 0.63 -4.78 -15.15
CA TRP A 266 0.15 -3.89 -14.07
C TRP A 266 -0.02 -2.46 -14.63
N PRO A 267 -1.03 -2.22 -15.50
CA PRO A 267 -1.13 -0.98 -16.25
C PRO A 267 -1.49 0.23 -15.40
N TRP A 268 -1.88 0.03 -14.16
CA TRP A 268 -2.13 1.07 -13.15
C TRP A 268 -0.91 1.44 -12.34
N GLN A 269 0.20 0.65 -12.44
CA GLN A 269 1.44 0.96 -11.73
C GLN A 269 2.08 2.23 -12.29
N LEU A 270 2.36 3.16 -11.39
CA LEU A 270 3.08 4.39 -11.69
C LEU A 270 4.36 4.49 -10.87
N SER A 271 5.31 5.22 -11.41
CA SER A 271 6.57 5.57 -10.75
C SER A 271 6.58 7.06 -10.45
N LEU A 272 6.72 7.45 -9.20
CA LEU A 272 6.80 8.84 -8.74
C LEU A 272 8.27 9.21 -8.56
N HIS A 273 8.70 10.23 -9.30
CA HIS A 273 10.06 10.74 -9.25
C HIS A 273 10.09 12.10 -8.57
N PHE A 274 10.98 12.24 -7.61
CA PHE A 274 11.33 13.51 -7.00
C PHE A 274 12.69 13.97 -7.52
N GLN A 275 12.74 15.15 -8.14
CA GLN A 275 13.95 15.70 -8.75
C GLN A 275 14.68 14.71 -9.68
N GLY A 276 13.92 13.93 -10.46
CA GLY A 276 14.44 13.00 -11.46
C GLY A 276 14.74 11.59 -10.95
N SER A 277 14.66 11.32 -9.64
CA SER A 277 14.91 10.00 -9.06
C SER A 277 13.61 9.33 -8.60
N HIS A 278 13.44 8.04 -8.85
CA HIS A 278 12.33 7.26 -8.31
C HIS A 278 12.39 7.23 -6.77
N VAL A 279 11.28 7.52 -6.13
CA VAL A 279 11.17 7.54 -4.66
C VAL A 279 9.96 6.75 -4.15
N CYS A 280 8.87 6.72 -4.90
CA CYS A 280 7.64 6.05 -4.52
C CYS A 280 6.92 5.46 -5.73
N GLY A 281 6.10 4.46 -5.48
CA GLY A 281 5.08 4.01 -6.41
C GLY A 281 3.84 4.89 -6.37
N GLY A 282 2.95 4.67 -7.31
CA GLY A 282 1.63 5.27 -7.34
C GLY A 282 0.66 4.41 -8.14
N VAL A 283 -0.62 4.70 -8.02
CA VAL A 283 -1.69 3.93 -8.65
C VAL A 283 -2.63 4.84 -9.41
N LEU A 284 -2.74 4.64 -10.73
CA LEU A 284 -3.74 5.34 -11.53
C LEU A 284 -5.13 4.82 -11.19
N ILE A 285 -6.05 5.70 -10.82
CA ILE A 285 -7.44 5.36 -10.46
C ILE A 285 -8.48 6.00 -11.40
N ALA A 286 -8.09 7.08 -12.04
CA ALA A 286 -8.91 7.81 -13.02
C ALA A 286 -7.97 8.56 -13.98
N PRO A 287 -8.47 9.10 -15.11
CA PRO A 287 -7.62 9.84 -16.04
C PRO A 287 -6.82 10.98 -15.40
N ASP A 288 -7.37 11.63 -14.40
CA ASP A 288 -6.79 12.81 -13.78
C ASP A 288 -6.24 12.57 -12.38
N PHE A 289 -6.38 11.35 -11.82
CA PHE A 289 -6.10 11.09 -10.41
C PHE A 289 -5.22 9.87 -10.16
N VAL A 290 -4.24 10.07 -9.30
CA VAL A 290 -3.28 9.05 -8.85
C VAL A 290 -3.33 8.95 -7.33
N LEU A 291 -3.44 7.74 -6.79
CA LEU A 291 -3.24 7.47 -5.36
C LEU A 291 -1.81 7.06 -5.08
N THR A 292 -1.30 7.50 -3.94
CA THR A 292 0.00 7.12 -3.39
C THR A 292 -0.02 7.25 -1.86
N ALA A 293 1.11 7.04 -1.18
CA ALA A 293 1.21 7.20 0.27
C ALA A 293 1.51 8.67 0.66
N ALA A 294 0.95 9.11 1.78
CA ALA A 294 1.19 10.47 2.28
C ALA A 294 2.64 10.64 2.79
N HIS A 295 3.26 9.59 3.33
CA HIS A 295 4.64 9.65 3.80
C HIS A 295 5.67 9.88 2.68
N CYS A 296 5.29 9.70 1.39
CA CYS A 296 6.12 10.08 0.25
C CYS A 296 6.39 11.59 0.18
N PHE A 297 5.60 12.40 0.90
CA PHE A 297 5.67 13.86 0.92
C PHE A 297 5.96 14.37 2.35
N PRO A 298 7.21 14.28 2.83
CA PRO A 298 7.58 14.85 4.12
C PRO A 298 7.26 16.36 4.16
N SER A 299 6.93 16.90 5.36
CA SER A 299 6.48 18.30 5.52
C SER A 299 7.62 19.29 5.34
N ASN A 300 8.15 19.40 4.14
CA ASN A 300 9.04 20.49 3.78
C ASN A 300 8.58 21.14 2.46
N SER A 301 8.96 22.38 2.25
CA SER A 301 8.56 23.17 1.08
C SER A 301 9.01 22.55 -0.26
N LEU A 302 10.06 21.75 -0.26
CA LEU A 302 10.58 21.12 -1.46
C LEU A 302 9.71 19.95 -1.90
N THR A 303 9.32 19.05 -0.97
CA THR A 303 8.54 17.85 -1.28
C THR A 303 7.05 18.15 -1.49
N THR A 304 6.54 19.25 -0.96
CA THR A 304 5.16 19.70 -1.23
C THR A 304 5.04 20.52 -2.52
N SER A 305 6.17 20.93 -3.13
CA SER A 305 6.17 21.64 -4.41
C SER A 305 5.93 20.67 -5.57
N VAL A 306 4.81 20.83 -6.27
CA VAL A 306 4.44 19.99 -7.43
C VAL A 306 5.47 20.00 -8.56
N LYS A 307 6.26 21.09 -8.69
CA LYS A 307 7.26 21.26 -9.75
C LYS A 307 8.41 20.25 -9.64
N ASN A 308 8.65 19.69 -8.44
CA ASN A 308 9.71 18.75 -8.18
C ASN A 308 9.32 17.31 -8.47
N TRP A 309 8.04 17.07 -8.80
CA TRP A 309 7.49 15.76 -9.01
C TRP A 309 7.20 15.47 -10.48
N SER A 310 7.51 14.27 -10.89
CA SER A 310 7.17 13.70 -12.19
C SER A 310 6.57 12.31 -11.99
N VAL A 311 5.48 12.02 -12.70
CA VAL A 311 4.79 10.72 -12.63
C VAL A 311 4.96 10.01 -13.96
N TYR A 312 5.38 8.76 -13.94
CA TYR A 312 5.57 7.95 -15.14
C TYR A 312 4.70 6.70 -15.09
N GLY A 313 4.12 6.34 -16.22
CA GLY A 313 3.27 5.16 -16.37
C GLY A 313 3.62 4.32 -17.57
N GLY A 314 3.10 3.08 -17.60
CA GLY A 314 3.35 2.12 -18.70
C GLY A 314 4.75 1.54 -18.70
N LEU A 315 5.47 1.64 -17.57
CA LEU A 315 6.84 1.20 -17.41
C LEU A 315 6.92 -0.25 -16.95
N VAL A 316 7.90 -0.97 -17.49
CA VAL A 316 8.42 -2.22 -16.91
C VAL A 316 9.91 -2.10 -16.59
N SER A 317 10.52 -0.97 -16.93
CA SER A 317 11.89 -0.59 -16.58
C SER A 317 11.97 0.91 -16.32
N LEU A 318 12.84 1.34 -15.41
CA LEU A 318 13.18 2.74 -15.16
C LEU A 318 14.22 3.27 -16.16
N ASP A 319 14.76 2.42 -17.03
CA ASP A 319 15.63 2.84 -18.13
C ASP A 319 14.79 3.36 -19.31
N GLY A 320 15.10 4.56 -19.83
CA GLY A 320 14.41 5.14 -20.98
C GLY A 320 12.99 5.65 -20.66
N LEU A 321 12.86 6.53 -19.68
CA LEU A 321 11.58 7.11 -19.25
C LEU A 321 10.88 7.87 -20.39
N PRO A 322 9.54 7.70 -20.57
CA PRO A 322 8.74 8.49 -21.50
C PRO A 322 8.53 9.93 -20.97
N GLU A 323 7.74 10.72 -21.68
CA GLU A 323 7.27 12.01 -21.13
C GLU A 323 6.46 11.80 -19.85
N PRO A 324 6.74 12.59 -18.78
CA PRO A 324 6.04 12.46 -17.52
C PRO A 324 4.65 13.06 -17.54
N TYR A 325 3.73 12.48 -16.81
CA TYR A 325 2.51 13.14 -16.40
C TYR A 325 2.86 14.18 -15.33
N ARG A 326 2.49 15.45 -15.56
CA ARG A 326 2.75 16.56 -14.65
C ARG A 326 1.72 16.61 -13.54
N VAL A 327 2.16 16.93 -12.32
CA VAL A 327 1.31 17.07 -11.15
C VAL A 327 0.80 18.51 -11.05
N GLU A 328 -0.52 18.67 -10.94
CA GLU A 328 -1.17 19.96 -10.68
C GLU A 328 -1.28 20.23 -9.18
N LYS A 329 -1.70 19.22 -8.41
CA LYS A 329 -1.87 19.31 -6.94
C LYS A 329 -1.45 18.02 -6.25
N ILE A 330 -0.94 18.18 -5.03
CA ILE A 330 -0.69 17.11 -4.07
C ILE A 330 -1.66 17.32 -2.91
N LEU A 331 -2.56 16.36 -2.69
CA LEU A 331 -3.60 16.41 -1.67
C LEU A 331 -3.24 15.34 -0.63
N LEU A 332 -2.76 15.76 0.53
CA LEU A 332 -2.44 14.88 1.65
C LEU A 332 -3.70 14.63 2.47
N ASN A 333 -3.87 13.40 2.96
CA ASN A 333 -4.97 13.11 3.87
C ASN A 333 -4.75 13.86 5.18
N GLU A 334 -5.69 14.73 5.54
CA GLU A 334 -5.66 15.53 6.76
C GLU A 334 -5.68 14.70 8.05
N ASN A 335 -6.12 13.44 7.95
CA ASN A 335 -6.14 12.50 9.07
C ASN A 335 -4.92 11.56 9.06
N TYR A 336 -3.92 11.79 8.23
CA TYR A 336 -2.69 11.02 8.22
C TYR A 336 -1.91 11.26 9.53
N ASP A 337 -1.73 10.19 10.30
CA ASP A 337 -0.90 10.23 11.52
C ASP A 337 0.51 9.69 11.21
N ARG A 338 1.50 10.56 11.22
CA ARG A 338 2.91 10.22 10.96
C ARG A 338 3.54 9.28 11.98
N LYS A 339 3.00 9.21 13.21
CA LYS A 339 3.54 8.36 14.28
C LYS A 339 3.10 6.90 14.11
N THR A 340 1.87 6.71 13.68
CA THR A 340 1.26 5.40 13.54
C THR A 340 1.14 4.93 12.09
N ASN A 341 1.38 5.84 11.11
CA ASN A 341 1.06 5.67 9.70
C ASN A 341 -0.43 5.38 9.43
N ASP A 342 -1.33 5.76 10.34
CA ASP A 342 -2.75 5.59 10.10
C ASP A 342 -3.23 6.54 8.99
N GLN A 343 -4.09 6.02 8.12
CA GLN A 343 -4.62 6.73 6.95
C GLN A 343 -3.54 7.33 6.02
N ASP A 344 -2.44 6.63 5.85
CA ASP A 344 -1.30 7.01 5.00
C ASP A 344 -1.67 6.96 3.51
N VAL A 345 -2.30 8.01 3.01
CA VAL A 345 -2.72 8.15 1.63
C VAL A 345 -2.64 9.59 1.16
N ALA A 346 -2.21 9.80 -0.07
CA ALA A 346 -2.23 11.05 -0.79
C ALA A 346 -2.88 10.87 -2.17
N LEU A 347 -3.52 11.92 -2.67
CA LEU A 347 -4.12 11.97 -4.00
C LEU A 347 -3.41 13.05 -4.82
N LEU A 348 -2.91 12.65 -6.00
CA LEU A 348 -2.33 13.59 -6.95
C LEU A 348 -3.36 13.90 -8.03
N LYS A 349 -3.58 15.20 -8.31
CA LYS A 349 -4.29 15.69 -9.48
C LYS A 349 -3.27 15.95 -10.57
N LEU A 350 -3.49 15.38 -11.74
CA LEU A 350 -2.65 15.60 -12.93
C LEU A 350 -3.12 16.84 -13.72
N THR A 351 -2.18 17.52 -14.39
CA THR A 351 -2.47 18.71 -15.21
C THR A 351 -3.27 18.37 -16.46
N SER A 352 -3.10 17.15 -16.96
CA SER A 352 -3.77 16.66 -18.16
C SER A 352 -4.21 15.22 -17.96
N PRO A 353 -5.35 14.82 -18.55
CA PRO A 353 -5.83 13.44 -18.41
C PRO A 353 -4.91 12.46 -19.11
N VAL A 354 -4.70 11.33 -18.44
CA VAL A 354 -4.01 10.18 -19.03
C VAL A 354 -4.90 9.56 -20.09
N VAL A 355 -4.35 9.36 -21.28
CA VAL A 355 -5.01 8.61 -22.35
C VAL A 355 -4.74 7.12 -22.13
N PHE A 356 -5.79 6.37 -21.85
CA PHE A 356 -5.68 4.94 -21.59
C PHE A 356 -5.29 4.16 -22.84
N ASN A 357 -4.41 3.18 -22.66
CA ASN A 357 -3.94 2.26 -23.70
C ASN A 357 -3.56 0.92 -23.04
N ASP A 358 -3.02 -0.01 -23.82
CA ASP A 358 -2.65 -1.35 -23.34
C ASP A 358 -1.60 -1.36 -22.22
N LYS A 359 -0.83 -0.28 -22.08
CA LYS A 359 0.23 -0.17 -21.06
C LYS A 359 -0.16 0.67 -19.85
N VAL A 360 -1.16 1.54 -20.01
CA VAL A 360 -1.59 2.47 -18.94
C VAL A 360 -3.11 2.45 -18.83
N GLN A 361 -3.61 1.91 -17.74
CA GLN A 361 -5.03 1.80 -17.40
C GLN A 361 -5.23 1.94 -15.89
N PRO A 362 -6.42 2.36 -15.42
CA PRO A 362 -6.68 2.53 -13.99
C PRO A 362 -7.01 1.19 -13.31
N ALA A 363 -6.62 1.06 -12.03
CA ALA A 363 -7.18 0.06 -11.13
C ALA A 363 -8.59 0.48 -10.69
N CYS A 364 -9.47 -0.50 -10.40
CA CYS A 364 -10.77 -0.19 -9.83
C CYS A 364 -10.65 0.16 -8.34
N LEU A 365 -11.33 1.22 -7.91
CA LEU A 365 -11.58 1.42 -6.49
C LEU A 365 -12.57 0.34 -5.99
N PRO A 366 -12.41 -0.17 -4.77
CA PRO A 366 -13.34 -1.15 -4.22
C PRO A 366 -14.71 -0.51 -3.98
N MET A 367 -15.75 -1.32 -4.07
CA MET A 367 -17.10 -0.91 -3.72
C MET A 367 -17.24 -0.79 -2.20
N SER A 368 -18.17 0.05 -1.74
CA SER A 368 -18.47 0.17 -0.31
C SER A 368 -18.95 -1.18 0.23
N GLY A 369 -18.24 -1.71 1.23
CA GLY A 369 -18.54 -3.03 1.81
C GLY A 369 -17.99 -4.22 1.05
N GLN A 370 -17.26 -4.03 -0.07
CA GLN A 370 -16.56 -5.12 -0.75
C GLN A 370 -15.54 -5.77 0.16
N GLN A 371 -15.64 -7.07 0.31
CA GLN A 371 -14.73 -7.86 1.15
C GLN A 371 -13.77 -8.66 0.27
N PHE A 372 -12.54 -8.74 0.71
CA PHE A 372 -11.53 -9.66 0.20
C PHE A 372 -11.18 -10.59 1.37
N PRO A 373 -11.60 -11.87 1.31
CA PRO A 373 -11.51 -12.77 2.46
C PRO A 373 -10.06 -13.06 2.83
N GLN A 374 -9.85 -13.48 4.06
CA GLN A 374 -8.55 -14.00 4.51
C GLN A 374 -8.09 -15.14 3.58
N GLY A 375 -6.81 -15.13 3.23
CA GLY A 375 -6.23 -16.08 2.26
C GLY A 375 -6.53 -15.76 0.80
N ALA A 376 -7.22 -14.63 0.50
CA ALA A 376 -7.32 -14.16 -0.88
C ALA A 376 -5.92 -13.88 -1.42
N SER A 377 -5.61 -14.47 -2.57
CA SER A 377 -4.33 -14.24 -3.25
C SER A 377 -4.41 -12.91 -4.01
N CYS A 378 -3.57 -11.97 -3.58
CA CYS A 378 -3.47 -10.64 -4.15
C CYS A 378 -2.06 -10.40 -4.66
N TRP A 379 -1.83 -9.27 -5.29
CA TRP A 379 -0.55 -8.93 -5.89
C TRP A 379 -0.14 -7.52 -5.47
N THR A 380 1.15 -7.37 -5.22
CA THR A 380 1.80 -6.08 -5.12
C THR A 380 2.87 -5.98 -6.20
N SER A 381 3.11 -4.78 -6.69
CA SER A 381 4.11 -4.50 -7.72
C SER A 381 4.80 -3.17 -7.44
N GLY A 382 6.05 -3.05 -7.90
CA GLY A 382 6.80 -1.82 -7.76
C GLY A 382 8.25 -1.93 -8.21
N PHE A 383 8.97 -0.81 -8.08
CA PHE A 383 10.38 -0.67 -8.41
C PHE A 383 11.26 -0.65 -7.14
N GLY A 384 10.73 -1.11 -6.02
CA GLY A 384 11.43 -1.14 -4.74
C GLY A 384 12.67 -2.02 -4.75
N THR A 385 13.42 -1.97 -3.65
CA THR A 385 14.63 -2.79 -3.50
C THR A 385 14.28 -4.27 -3.47
N THR A 386 15.08 -5.10 -4.12
CA THR A 386 14.88 -6.56 -4.15
C THR A 386 15.54 -7.26 -2.95
N GLU A 387 16.39 -6.54 -2.22
CA GLU A 387 17.08 -7.03 -1.03
C GLU A 387 16.97 -5.98 0.10
N ALA A 388 16.65 -6.44 1.30
CA ALA A 388 16.55 -5.58 2.47
C ALA A 388 17.88 -4.83 2.71
N GLY A 389 17.81 -3.50 2.81
CA GLY A 389 18.97 -2.67 3.10
C GLY A 389 19.95 -2.44 1.95
N SER A 390 19.67 -2.90 0.73
CA SER A 390 20.55 -2.67 -0.43
C SER A 390 20.65 -1.19 -0.82
N GLY A 391 19.65 -0.37 -0.47
CA GLY A 391 19.61 1.06 -0.82
C GLY A 391 19.48 1.37 -2.31
N THR A 392 19.44 0.34 -3.16
CA THR A 392 19.31 0.48 -4.62
C THR A 392 17.96 -0.08 -5.07
N VAL A 393 17.12 0.79 -5.64
CA VAL A 393 15.83 0.39 -6.22
C VAL A 393 16.02 -0.50 -7.44
N SER A 394 15.05 -1.38 -7.70
CA SER A 394 15.04 -2.21 -8.89
C SER A 394 14.85 -1.34 -10.14
N LYS A 395 15.66 -1.57 -11.16
CA LYS A 395 15.43 -0.95 -12.47
C LYS A 395 14.20 -1.53 -13.17
N ASP A 396 13.88 -2.78 -12.89
CA ASP A 396 12.75 -3.49 -13.47
C ASP A 396 11.54 -3.46 -12.54
N LEU A 397 10.33 -3.37 -13.11
CA LEU A 397 9.10 -3.54 -12.36
C LEU A 397 9.00 -4.97 -11.83
N MET A 398 9.00 -5.11 -10.52
CA MET A 398 8.86 -6.39 -9.84
C MET A 398 7.41 -6.63 -9.44
N GLU A 399 7.04 -7.90 -9.31
CA GLU A 399 5.72 -8.33 -8.85
C GLU A 399 5.82 -9.48 -7.89
N VAL A 400 4.91 -9.54 -6.91
CA VAL A 400 4.82 -10.65 -5.97
C VAL A 400 3.39 -10.94 -5.57
N THR A 401 3.07 -12.24 -5.43
CA THR A 401 1.79 -12.70 -4.87
C THR A 401 1.87 -12.69 -3.35
N VAL A 402 0.87 -12.12 -2.71
CA VAL A 402 0.74 -12.02 -1.26
C VAL A 402 -0.65 -12.45 -0.82
N ASP A 403 -0.77 -12.98 0.41
CA ASP A 403 -2.03 -13.36 1.02
C ASP A 403 -2.49 -12.26 1.98
N ILE A 404 -3.77 -11.93 1.95
CA ILE A 404 -4.38 -11.00 2.92
C ILE A 404 -4.59 -11.74 4.24
N PHE A 405 -4.26 -11.08 5.35
CA PHE A 405 -4.48 -11.57 6.70
C PHE A 405 -5.58 -10.78 7.43
N ASP A 406 -6.28 -11.49 8.33
CA ASP A 406 -7.18 -10.85 9.28
C ASP A 406 -6.38 -9.92 10.22
N THR A 407 -6.97 -8.79 10.60
CA THR A 407 -6.34 -7.81 11.50
C THR A 407 -5.88 -8.44 12.83
N ARG A 408 -6.57 -9.48 13.31
CA ARG A 408 -6.18 -10.20 14.55
C ARG A 408 -4.87 -10.96 14.37
N VAL A 409 -4.64 -11.56 13.19
CA VAL A 409 -3.36 -12.21 12.86
C VAL A 409 -2.24 -11.18 12.82
N CYS A 410 -2.48 -10.05 12.17
CA CYS A 410 -1.51 -8.97 12.06
C CYS A 410 -1.17 -8.34 13.41
N ASN A 411 -2.14 -8.28 14.33
CA ASN A 411 -1.97 -7.73 15.67
C ASN A 411 -1.53 -8.76 16.73
N ASP A 412 -1.21 -10.03 16.34
CA ASP A 412 -0.56 -10.97 17.23
C ASP A 412 0.77 -10.37 17.75
N ARG A 413 1.14 -10.70 19.00
CA ARG A 413 2.37 -10.17 19.66
C ARG A 413 3.65 -10.48 18.86
N ARG A 414 3.70 -11.59 18.13
CA ARG A 414 4.82 -12.00 17.31
C ARG A 414 4.88 -11.27 15.96
N VAL A 415 3.79 -10.64 15.55
CA VAL A 415 3.65 -9.91 14.31
C VAL A 415 3.82 -8.41 14.60
N TYR A 416 2.77 -7.67 14.85
CA TYR A 416 2.82 -6.22 15.06
C TYR A 416 2.26 -5.76 16.41
N GLY A 417 1.78 -6.68 17.26
CA GLY A 417 1.45 -6.40 18.66
C GLY A 417 0.41 -5.30 18.90
N GLY A 418 -0.55 -5.13 17.99
CA GLY A 418 -1.59 -4.09 18.10
C GLY A 418 -1.35 -2.83 17.26
N ALA A 419 -0.26 -2.73 16.47
CA ALA A 419 0.05 -1.53 15.70
C ALA A 419 -0.80 -1.37 14.42
N VAL A 420 -1.43 -2.44 13.92
CA VAL A 420 -2.28 -2.40 12.72
C VAL A 420 -3.65 -1.89 13.07
N THR A 421 -4.02 -0.70 12.55
CA THR A 421 -5.32 -0.05 12.83
C THR A 421 -6.44 -0.61 11.96
N LYS A 422 -7.68 -0.19 12.20
CA LYS A 422 -8.85 -0.52 11.35
C LYS A 422 -8.76 0.03 9.92
N ASN A 423 -7.92 1.06 9.71
CA ASN A 423 -7.70 1.69 8.41
C ASN A 423 -6.54 1.06 7.63
N MET A 424 -5.98 -0.03 8.15
CA MET A 424 -4.89 -0.77 7.55
C MET A 424 -5.32 -2.18 7.17
N VAL A 425 -4.62 -2.76 6.22
CA VAL A 425 -4.67 -4.18 5.87
C VAL A 425 -3.24 -4.68 5.77
N CYS A 426 -2.96 -5.89 6.27
CA CYS A 426 -1.66 -6.48 6.05
C CYS A 426 -1.75 -7.67 5.10
N ALA A 427 -0.74 -7.79 4.25
CA ALA A 427 -0.61 -8.87 3.29
C ALA A 427 0.86 -9.22 3.08
N GLY A 428 1.15 -10.51 2.85
CA GLY A 428 2.51 -11.00 2.70
C GLY A 428 2.57 -12.51 2.76
N LYS A 429 3.72 -13.02 3.18
CA LYS A 429 3.94 -14.42 3.54
C LYS A 429 4.48 -14.48 4.96
N LEU A 430 3.78 -15.21 5.87
CA LEU A 430 4.23 -15.32 7.27
C LEU A 430 5.53 -16.10 7.41
N GLU A 431 5.81 -16.99 6.49
CA GLU A 431 7.11 -17.69 6.40
C GLU A 431 8.26 -16.77 6.00
N GLY A 432 7.95 -15.59 5.45
CA GLY A 432 8.92 -14.63 4.93
C GLY A 432 9.34 -14.91 3.48
N GLY A 433 10.32 -14.15 3.00
CA GLY A 433 11.00 -14.34 1.71
C GLY A 433 10.45 -13.49 0.56
N LYS A 434 9.19 -13.03 0.60
CA LYS A 434 8.59 -12.24 -0.47
C LYS A 434 7.60 -11.23 0.08
N ASP A 435 7.86 -9.97 -0.19
CA ASP A 435 7.04 -8.85 0.27
C ASP A 435 7.33 -7.59 -0.57
N SER A 436 6.57 -6.52 -0.33
CA SER A 436 6.95 -5.16 -0.77
C SER A 436 8.16 -4.66 0.03
N CYS A 437 8.97 -3.80 -0.59
CA CYS A 437 10.20 -3.29 0.02
C CYS A 437 10.34 -1.78 -0.16
N GLN A 438 11.46 -1.20 0.27
CA GLN A 438 11.77 0.22 0.11
C GLN A 438 11.72 0.64 -1.36
N GLY A 439 10.98 1.72 -1.66
CA GLY A 439 10.71 2.19 -3.03
C GLY A 439 9.37 1.69 -3.60
N ASP A 440 8.73 0.68 -2.99
CA ASP A 440 7.36 0.26 -3.34
C ASP A 440 6.29 1.12 -2.63
N SER A 441 6.68 1.95 -1.67
CA SER A 441 5.82 2.90 -0.93
C SER A 441 4.87 3.64 -1.86
N GLY A 442 3.58 3.68 -1.53
CA GLY A 442 2.57 4.30 -2.38
C GLY A 442 2.09 3.45 -3.57
N GLY A 443 2.74 2.31 -3.82
CA GLY A 443 2.35 1.35 -4.84
C GLY A 443 1.12 0.53 -4.49
N PRO A 444 0.61 -0.29 -5.43
CA PRO A 444 -0.65 -1.00 -5.29
C PRO A 444 -0.55 -2.34 -4.56
N LEU A 445 -1.53 -2.63 -3.71
CA LEU A 445 -1.98 -3.97 -3.39
C LEU A 445 -3.31 -4.20 -4.10
N VAL A 446 -3.33 -5.10 -5.09
CA VAL A 446 -4.52 -5.39 -5.88
C VAL A 446 -4.98 -6.83 -5.72
N CYS A 447 -6.30 -7.02 -5.66
CA CYS A 447 -6.90 -8.35 -5.64
C CYS A 447 -7.87 -8.51 -6.80
N LYS A 448 -7.93 -9.72 -7.33
CA LYS A 448 -8.84 -10.03 -8.43
C LYS A 448 -10.24 -10.28 -7.86
N GLY A 449 -11.22 -9.52 -8.33
CA GLY A 449 -12.62 -9.86 -8.24
C GLY A 449 -13.04 -10.76 -9.40
N ASP A 450 -14.35 -10.89 -9.67
CA ASP A 450 -14.86 -11.81 -10.70
C ASP A 450 -14.25 -11.56 -12.09
N SER A 451 -14.16 -10.31 -12.52
CA SER A 451 -13.65 -9.95 -13.86
C SER A 451 -12.68 -8.77 -13.87
N ARG A 452 -12.44 -8.14 -12.73
CA ARG A 452 -11.68 -6.89 -12.61
C ARG A 452 -10.69 -6.95 -11.46
N TRP A 453 -9.65 -6.12 -11.55
CA TRP A 453 -8.69 -5.93 -10.47
C TRP A 453 -9.07 -4.71 -9.64
N TYR A 454 -9.12 -4.90 -8.33
CA TYR A 454 -9.50 -3.88 -7.35
C TYR A 454 -8.29 -3.48 -6.51
N LEU A 455 -8.13 -2.19 -6.30
CA LEU A 455 -7.12 -1.62 -5.43
C LEU A 455 -7.57 -1.78 -3.96
N VAL A 456 -6.97 -2.72 -3.25
CA VAL A 456 -7.32 -3.04 -1.86
C VAL A 456 -6.49 -2.24 -0.87
N GLY A 457 -5.23 -2.00 -1.22
CA GLY A 457 -4.27 -1.30 -0.36
C GLY A 457 -3.29 -0.41 -1.12
N ILE A 458 -2.75 0.57 -0.41
CA ILE A 458 -1.60 1.40 -0.81
C ILE A 458 -0.45 1.03 0.10
N THR A 459 0.70 0.65 -0.45
CA THR A 459 1.89 0.26 0.31
C THR A 459 2.31 1.38 1.26
N SER A 460 2.37 1.09 2.55
CA SER A 460 2.62 2.10 3.59
C SER A 460 3.87 1.78 4.42
N TRP A 461 3.90 0.69 5.18
CA TRP A 461 5.02 0.35 6.04
C TRP A 461 5.18 -1.16 6.23
N GLY A 462 6.30 -1.57 6.83
CA GLY A 462 6.59 -2.94 7.22
C GLY A 462 7.85 -2.99 8.07
N ALA A 463 8.05 -4.08 8.79
CA ALA A 463 9.29 -4.33 9.53
C ALA A 463 10.23 -5.18 8.69
N GLY A 464 11.19 -4.55 8.02
CA GLY A 464 12.08 -5.20 7.05
C GLY A 464 11.41 -5.47 5.70
N CYS A 465 11.99 -6.36 4.89
CA CYS A 465 11.44 -6.77 3.60
C CYS A 465 11.45 -8.31 3.55
N GLY A 466 10.27 -8.92 3.56
CA GLY A 466 10.14 -10.37 3.54
C GLY A 466 10.63 -11.08 4.80
N GLU A 467 10.61 -10.43 5.94
CA GLU A 467 10.96 -11.05 7.22
C GLU A 467 9.84 -11.98 7.71
N LYS A 468 10.24 -13.05 8.41
CA LYS A 468 9.30 -14.00 8.99
C LYS A 468 8.39 -13.30 10.01
N ASN A 469 7.08 -13.53 9.92
CA ASN A 469 6.04 -12.90 10.74
C ASN A 469 5.98 -11.38 10.63
N LYS A 470 6.45 -10.80 9.52
CA LYS A 470 6.41 -9.35 9.27
C LYS A 470 5.85 -9.06 7.88
N PRO A 471 4.55 -9.37 7.63
CA PRO A 471 3.93 -9.06 6.35
C PRO A 471 3.85 -7.54 6.14
N GLY A 472 3.85 -7.08 4.89
CA GLY A 472 3.66 -5.68 4.54
C GLY A 472 2.33 -5.12 5.07
N VAL A 473 2.32 -3.85 5.43
CA VAL A 473 1.14 -3.13 5.89
C VAL A 473 0.79 -2.03 4.88
N TYR A 474 -0.47 -1.99 4.52
CA TYR A 474 -1.03 -1.16 3.46
C TYR A 474 -2.16 -0.30 4.03
N THR A 475 -2.30 0.94 3.58
CA THR A 475 -3.51 1.72 3.85
C THR A 475 -4.70 1.07 3.17
N LYS A 476 -5.72 0.72 3.94
CA LYS A 476 -6.94 0.05 3.46
C LYS A 476 -7.78 1.00 2.62
N VAL A 477 -7.80 0.82 1.30
CA VAL A 477 -8.48 1.76 0.37
C VAL A 477 -9.97 1.91 0.68
N SER A 478 -10.66 0.83 1.06
CA SER A 478 -12.09 0.90 1.40
C SER A 478 -12.41 1.81 2.61
N SER A 479 -11.46 2.02 3.53
CA SER A 479 -11.65 2.91 4.68
C SER A 479 -11.46 4.39 4.32
N VAL A 480 -10.72 4.69 3.26
CA VAL A 480 -10.43 6.06 2.81
C VAL A 480 -11.23 6.48 1.56
N LEU A 481 -12.13 5.63 1.05
CA LEU A 481 -12.99 5.96 -0.11
C LEU A 481 -13.75 7.28 0.05
N PRO A 482 -14.36 7.59 1.22
CA PRO A 482 -15.05 8.87 1.40
C PRO A 482 -14.13 10.08 1.22
N TRP A 483 -12.88 9.97 1.66
CA TRP A 483 -11.85 10.99 1.48
C TRP A 483 -11.45 11.11 0.00
N ILE A 484 -11.20 9.99 -0.66
CA ILE A 484 -10.84 9.96 -2.09
C ILE A 484 -11.92 10.65 -2.93
N TYR A 485 -13.17 10.23 -2.83
CA TYR A 485 -14.26 10.82 -3.61
C TYR A 485 -14.52 12.29 -3.25
N SER A 486 -14.40 12.67 -1.98
CA SER A 486 -14.53 14.06 -1.56
C SER A 486 -13.50 14.97 -2.24
N ASN A 487 -12.24 14.55 -2.25
CA ASN A 487 -11.16 15.30 -2.90
C ASN A 487 -11.31 15.32 -4.43
N MET A 488 -11.71 14.21 -5.05
CA MET A 488 -11.99 14.19 -6.50
C MET A 488 -13.13 15.15 -6.88
N GLN A 489 -14.17 15.23 -6.06
CA GLN A 489 -15.30 16.16 -6.28
C GLN A 489 -14.88 17.62 -6.18
N GLN A 490 -14.04 17.97 -5.19
CA GLN A 490 -13.55 19.33 -4.98
C GLN A 490 -12.56 19.78 -6.06
N HIS A 491 -11.83 18.83 -6.64
CA HIS A 491 -10.78 19.09 -7.63
C HIS A 491 -11.12 18.51 -9.00
N ARG A 492 -12.38 18.68 -9.43
CA ARG A 492 -12.88 18.20 -10.74
C ARG A 492 -11.99 18.63 -11.90
N PRO A 493 -11.95 17.84 -13.01
CA PRO A 493 -11.32 18.22 -14.25
C PRO A 493 -11.93 19.47 -14.88
#